data_a4541e38e4bdee1f290d1c8a2e37dfdb
#
_entry.id   a4541e38e4bdee1f290d1c8a2e37dfdb
#
_cell.length_a   1.000
_cell.length_b   1.000
_cell.length_c   1.000
_cell.angle_alpha   90.00
_cell.angle_beta   90.00
_cell.angle_gamma   90.00
#
_symmetry.space_group_name_H-M   'P 1'
#
loop_
_entity.id
_entity.type
_entity.pdbx_description
1 polymer ?
#
loop_
_entity_poly.entity_id
_entity_poly.type
_entity_poly.pdbx_seq_one_letter_code
_entity_poly.pdbx_strand_id
1 'polypeptide(L)'
;TIQHFLESNYIPGISGIDTRALTKILREKGTMNGMITTKVYEDLSEPISRMKQYTVKGVVKATSCKKAYVLNPTDPAAETISVRTAEKPESLKTREGEGKKVALLDLGAKKNIAQSLIERGCEVTVYPCDTKAEDILKTNPDGIMLSNGPGDPKENVEIIKEIRKLYESNVPIFAICLGH
;
A
#
# COMPACT_ATOMS: atom_id res chain seq x y z
N THR A 1 -5.96 11.27 -19.84
CA THR A 1 -4.49 11.40 -19.71
C THR A 1 -4.11 11.73 -18.28
N ILE A 2 -2.83 11.46 -17.89
CA ILE A 2 -2.34 11.81 -16.56
C ILE A 2 -2.38 13.33 -16.32
N GLN A 3 -2.13 14.12 -17.36
CA GLN A 3 -2.24 15.57 -17.30
C GLN A 3 -3.64 16.00 -16.88
N HIS A 4 -4.68 15.51 -17.56
CA HIS A 4 -6.07 15.83 -17.22
C HIS A 4 -6.43 15.42 -15.77
N PHE A 5 -5.94 14.26 -15.31
CA PHE A 5 -6.13 13.82 -13.93
C PHE A 5 -5.50 14.79 -12.93
N LEU A 6 -4.24 15.20 -13.16
CA LEU A 6 -3.54 16.14 -12.28
C LEU A 6 -4.24 17.50 -12.25
N GLU A 7 -4.62 18.04 -13.42
CA GLU A 7 -5.32 19.33 -13.56
C GLU A 7 -6.69 19.29 -12.85
N SER A 8 -7.48 18.23 -13.08
CA SER A 8 -8.80 18.08 -12.47
C SER A 8 -8.77 17.93 -10.94
N ASN A 9 -7.64 17.51 -10.38
CA ASN A 9 -7.45 17.35 -8.94
C ASN A 9 -6.55 18.42 -8.31
N TYR A 10 -6.18 19.47 -9.06
CA TYR A 10 -5.30 20.54 -8.59
C TYR A 10 -3.95 20.03 -8.05
N ILE A 11 -3.44 18.96 -8.65
CA ILE A 11 -2.15 18.36 -8.26
C ILE A 11 -1.05 18.95 -9.15
N PRO A 12 -0.04 19.64 -8.59
CA PRO A 12 1.07 20.15 -9.38
C PRO A 12 1.88 19.02 -10.01
N GLY A 13 2.21 19.17 -11.28
CA GLY A 13 3.02 18.23 -12.04
C GLY A 13 4.13 18.94 -12.81
N ILE A 14 5.22 18.23 -13.05
CA ILE A 14 6.34 18.69 -13.86
C ILE A 14 6.61 17.71 -15.00
N SER A 15 6.86 18.23 -16.18
CA SER A 15 7.21 17.45 -17.37
C SER A 15 8.51 17.96 -17.98
N GLY A 16 9.11 17.20 -18.90
CA GLY A 16 10.34 17.60 -19.59
C GLY A 16 11.62 17.43 -18.79
N ILE A 17 11.56 16.75 -17.64
CA ILE A 17 12.76 16.40 -16.87
C ILE A 17 13.24 14.98 -17.21
N ASP A 18 14.54 14.72 -17.04
CA ASP A 18 15.09 13.36 -17.16
C ASP A 18 14.74 12.51 -15.94
N THR A 19 13.57 11.87 -15.99
CA THR A 19 13.08 10.99 -14.91
C THR A 19 13.94 9.74 -14.75
N ARG A 20 14.66 9.31 -15.78
CA ARG A 20 15.59 8.17 -15.71
C ARG A 20 16.83 8.52 -14.90
N ALA A 21 17.42 9.68 -15.12
CA ALA A 21 18.53 10.18 -14.32
C ALA A 21 18.12 10.36 -12.86
N LEU A 22 16.94 10.95 -12.61
CA LEU A 22 16.39 11.07 -11.25
C LEU A 22 16.23 9.71 -10.57
N THR A 23 15.65 8.73 -11.26
CA THR A 23 15.48 7.37 -10.74
C THR A 23 16.82 6.71 -10.39
N LYS A 24 17.86 6.93 -11.22
CA LYS A 24 19.21 6.42 -10.96
C LYS A 24 19.78 7.02 -9.68
N ILE A 25 19.65 8.32 -9.48
CA ILE A 25 20.10 9.02 -8.27
C ILE A 25 19.38 8.45 -7.03
N LEU A 26 18.06 8.29 -7.10
CA LEU A 26 17.28 7.72 -5.99
C LEU A 26 17.66 6.28 -5.67
N ARG A 27 18.00 5.49 -6.68
CA ARG A 27 18.50 4.12 -6.49
C ARG A 27 19.84 4.07 -5.78
N GLU A 28 20.74 5.00 -6.11
CA GLU A 28 22.09 5.06 -5.53
C GLU A 28 22.12 5.70 -4.14
N LYS A 29 21.31 6.74 -3.91
CA LYS A 29 21.31 7.55 -2.69
C LYS A 29 20.21 7.19 -1.69
N GLY A 30 19.23 6.38 -2.10
CA GLY A 30 18.04 6.09 -1.29
C GLY A 30 16.98 7.17 -1.40
N THR A 31 16.07 7.21 -0.43
CA THR A 31 15.01 8.20 -0.34
C THR A 31 15.56 9.62 -0.19
N MET A 32 15.02 10.55 -0.96
CA MET A 32 15.41 11.97 -0.93
C MET A 32 14.16 12.85 -0.85
N ASN A 33 14.24 13.92 -0.09
CA ASN A 33 13.22 14.94 -0.11
C ASN A 33 13.32 15.76 -1.42
N GLY A 34 12.16 16.13 -1.96
CA GLY A 34 12.07 16.95 -3.16
C GLY A 34 10.95 17.98 -3.04
N MET A 35 11.01 19.01 -3.88
CA MET A 35 10.00 20.05 -3.95
C MET A 35 9.69 20.37 -5.41
N ILE A 36 8.40 20.48 -5.72
CA ILE A 36 7.91 21.08 -6.97
C ILE A 36 7.37 22.47 -6.62
N THR A 37 7.77 23.48 -7.36
CA THR A 37 7.35 24.85 -7.11
C THR A 37 7.20 25.62 -8.41
N THR A 38 6.26 26.58 -8.44
CA THR A 38 6.10 27.56 -9.50
C THR A 38 6.86 28.86 -9.19
N LYS A 39 7.35 29.01 -7.96
CA LYS A 39 8.16 30.19 -7.57
C LYS A 39 9.58 29.99 -8.09
N VAL A 40 10.07 31.04 -8.76
CA VAL A 40 11.49 31.14 -9.15
C VAL A 40 12.29 31.70 -7.97
N TYR A 41 13.36 31.03 -7.62
CA TYR A 41 14.27 31.41 -6.55
C TYR A 41 15.60 31.86 -7.16
N GLU A 42 16.09 33.02 -6.77
CA GLU A 42 17.45 33.50 -7.11
C GLU A 42 18.50 32.75 -6.29
N ASP A 43 18.16 32.42 -5.03
CA ASP A 43 18.98 31.60 -4.12
C ASP A 43 18.19 30.38 -3.65
N LEU A 44 18.79 29.21 -3.80
CA LEU A 44 18.21 27.92 -3.41
C LEU A 44 18.49 27.54 -1.95
N SER A 45 19.22 28.33 -1.18
CA SER A 45 19.63 28.02 0.20
C SER A 45 18.41 27.80 1.10
N GLU A 46 17.42 28.69 1.04
CA GLU A 46 16.19 28.57 1.85
C GLU A 46 15.35 27.36 1.46
N PRO A 47 14.97 27.13 0.19
CA PRO A 47 14.20 25.95 -0.19
C PRO A 47 14.93 24.64 0.08
N ILE A 48 16.26 24.59 -0.11
CA ILE A 48 17.06 23.40 0.24
C ILE A 48 17.03 23.16 1.75
N SER A 49 17.17 24.20 2.58
CA SER A 49 17.08 24.06 4.03
C SER A 49 15.73 23.51 4.47
N ARG A 50 14.64 24.02 3.90
CA ARG A 50 13.27 23.51 4.15
C ARG A 50 13.13 22.03 3.76
N MET A 51 13.63 21.63 2.59
CA MET A 51 13.59 20.24 2.15
C MET A 51 14.37 19.33 3.09
N LYS A 52 15.54 19.74 3.56
CA LYS A 52 16.36 18.96 4.50
C LYS A 52 15.67 18.73 5.84
N GLN A 53 14.87 19.68 6.30
CA GLN A 53 14.13 19.59 7.57
C GLN A 53 12.82 18.81 7.44
N TYR A 54 12.36 18.58 6.21
CA TYR A 54 11.10 17.87 5.97
C TYR A 54 11.26 16.39 6.34
N THR A 55 10.44 15.92 7.27
CA THR A 55 10.38 14.52 7.68
C THR A 55 8.94 14.02 7.58
N VAL A 56 8.77 12.86 6.99
CA VAL A 56 7.47 12.19 6.93
C VAL A 56 7.49 11.05 7.94
N LYS A 57 6.67 11.16 8.99
CA LYS A 57 6.56 10.13 10.04
C LYS A 57 5.14 9.62 10.19
N GLY A 58 5.00 8.36 10.61
CA GLY A 58 3.71 7.75 10.92
C GLY A 58 2.78 7.58 9.72
N VAL A 59 3.32 7.55 8.50
CA VAL A 59 2.54 7.51 7.25
C VAL A 59 1.74 6.23 7.15
N VAL A 60 2.31 5.08 7.54
CA VAL A 60 1.63 3.79 7.56
C VAL A 60 0.37 3.88 8.42
N LYS A 61 0.48 4.38 9.65
CA LYS A 61 -0.66 4.54 10.55
C LYS A 61 -1.70 5.55 10.04
N ALA A 62 -1.26 6.57 9.34
CA ALA A 62 -2.14 7.59 8.76
C ALA A 62 -2.96 7.03 7.58
N THR A 63 -2.39 6.15 6.77
CA THR A 63 -3.00 5.57 5.57
C THR A 63 -3.75 4.26 5.82
N SER A 64 -3.40 3.53 6.88
CA SER A 64 -4.06 2.30 7.29
C SER A 64 -5.53 2.53 7.70
N CYS A 65 -6.37 1.53 7.51
CA CYS A 65 -7.74 1.54 8.01
C CYS A 65 -7.77 1.74 9.54
N LYS A 66 -8.88 2.28 10.04
CA LYS A 66 -9.02 2.60 11.47
C LYS A 66 -9.71 1.50 12.27
N LYS A 67 -10.40 0.61 11.59
CA LYS A 67 -11.11 -0.54 12.19
C LYS A 67 -11.00 -1.71 11.24
N ALA A 68 -10.95 -2.92 11.79
CA ALA A 68 -11.03 -4.13 11.00
C ALA A 68 -12.40 -4.23 10.33
N TYR A 69 -12.40 -4.76 9.09
CA TYR A 69 -13.62 -5.03 8.34
C TYR A 69 -13.43 -6.25 7.43
N VAL A 70 -14.55 -6.89 7.08
CA VAL A 70 -14.56 -8.10 6.25
C VAL A 70 -15.07 -7.74 4.86
N LEU A 71 -14.46 -8.31 3.86
CA LEU A 71 -14.86 -8.27 2.46
C LEU A 71 -15.18 -9.69 1.99
N ASN A 72 -16.40 -9.89 1.51
CA ASN A 72 -16.85 -11.18 1.02
C ASN A 72 -16.96 -11.22 -0.50
N PRO A 73 -16.68 -12.36 -1.15
CA PRO A 73 -16.79 -12.50 -2.60
C PRO A 73 -18.19 -12.22 -3.16
N THR A 74 -19.22 -12.36 -2.31
CA THR A 74 -20.65 -12.17 -2.67
C THR A 74 -21.17 -10.79 -2.33
N ASP A 75 -20.33 -9.91 -1.76
CA ASP A 75 -20.76 -8.57 -1.34
C ASP A 75 -20.91 -7.65 -2.56
N PRO A 76 -22.09 -7.00 -2.78
CA PRO A 76 -22.27 -6.01 -3.84
C PRO A 76 -21.24 -4.86 -3.78
N ALA A 77 -20.73 -4.53 -2.62
CA ALA A 77 -19.66 -3.53 -2.46
C ALA A 77 -18.33 -3.97 -3.11
N ALA A 78 -18.10 -5.28 -3.27
CA ALA A 78 -16.94 -5.81 -3.98
C ALA A 78 -16.97 -5.46 -5.48
N GLU A 79 -18.15 -5.37 -6.10
CA GLU A 79 -18.29 -4.97 -7.51
C GLU A 79 -17.97 -3.49 -7.76
N THR A 80 -18.20 -2.63 -6.77
CA THR A 80 -17.99 -1.17 -6.90
C THR A 80 -16.52 -0.78 -6.88
N ILE A 81 -15.64 -1.67 -6.43
CA ILE A 81 -14.18 -1.45 -6.36
C ILE A 81 -13.50 -1.85 -7.68
N SER A 82 -14.20 -2.57 -8.56
CA SER A 82 -13.66 -3.03 -9.83
C SER A 82 -13.43 -1.85 -10.77
N VAL A 83 -12.18 -1.45 -10.92
CA VAL A 83 -11.76 -0.64 -12.06
C VAL A 83 -12.02 -1.51 -13.30
N ARG A 84 -12.90 -1.07 -14.18
CA ARG A 84 -13.16 -1.69 -15.49
C ARG A 84 -11.85 -1.78 -16.28
N THR A 85 -11.11 -2.85 -16.08
CA THR A 85 -10.04 -3.27 -16.97
C THR A 85 -10.53 -4.49 -17.73
N ALA A 86 -10.15 -4.54 -19.00
CA ALA A 86 -10.44 -5.54 -20.01
C ALA A 86 -10.79 -6.95 -19.50
N GLU A 87 -11.57 -7.68 -20.28
CA GLU A 87 -12.04 -9.05 -20.07
C GLU A 87 -11.13 -9.88 -19.16
N LYS A 88 -11.69 -10.38 -18.04
CA LYS A 88 -10.96 -11.23 -17.10
C LYS A 88 -10.34 -12.40 -17.88
N PRO A 89 -9.02 -12.63 -17.75
CA PRO A 89 -8.41 -13.81 -18.35
C PRO A 89 -9.16 -15.06 -17.91
N GLU A 90 -9.33 -16.01 -18.80
CA GLU A 90 -10.06 -17.26 -18.55
C GLU A 90 -9.51 -18.04 -17.33
N SER A 91 -8.20 -17.91 -17.07
CA SER A 91 -7.52 -18.46 -15.91
C SER A 91 -7.98 -17.90 -14.56
N LEU A 92 -8.69 -16.76 -14.52
CA LEU A 92 -9.26 -16.19 -13.28
C LEU A 92 -10.71 -16.64 -13.01
N LYS A 93 -11.26 -17.52 -13.86
CA LYS A 93 -12.61 -18.09 -13.68
C LYS A 93 -12.64 -19.22 -12.64
N THR A 94 -11.49 -19.80 -12.29
CA THR A 94 -11.39 -20.79 -11.22
C THR A 94 -11.33 -20.08 -9.87
N ARG A 95 -12.30 -20.30 -9.01
CA ARG A 95 -12.33 -19.79 -7.64
C ARG A 95 -11.41 -20.65 -6.75
N GLU A 96 -10.12 -20.64 -7.04
CA GLU A 96 -9.11 -21.45 -6.30
C GLU A 96 -9.03 -21.09 -4.80
N GLY A 97 -9.49 -19.89 -4.43
CA GLY A 97 -9.55 -19.42 -3.05
C GLY A 97 -10.92 -19.60 -2.40
N GLU A 98 -11.86 -20.33 -3.00
CA GLU A 98 -13.22 -20.47 -2.45
C GLU A 98 -13.19 -21.10 -1.05
N GLY A 99 -13.81 -20.39 -0.10
CA GLY A 99 -13.84 -20.78 1.32
C GLY A 99 -12.55 -20.47 2.09
N LYS A 100 -11.53 -19.89 1.46
CA LYS A 100 -10.29 -19.49 2.14
C LYS A 100 -10.44 -18.15 2.83
N LYS A 101 -9.94 -18.07 4.06
CA LYS A 101 -9.91 -16.84 4.87
C LYS A 101 -8.52 -16.22 4.82
N VAL A 102 -8.44 -14.98 4.35
CA VAL A 102 -7.18 -14.25 4.27
C VAL A 102 -7.22 -13.05 5.22
N ALA A 103 -6.25 -12.98 6.12
CA ALA A 103 -6.02 -11.81 6.96
C ALA A 103 -5.11 -10.84 6.21
N LEU A 104 -5.61 -9.66 5.85
CA LEU A 104 -4.83 -8.61 5.20
C LEU A 104 -4.43 -7.55 6.22
N LEU A 105 -3.13 -7.43 6.51
CA LEU A 105 -2.60 -6.34 7.34
C LEU A 105 -2.43 -5.09 6.45
N ASP A 106 -3.19 -4.05 6.76
CA ASP A 106 -3.24 -2.82 5.96
C ASP A 106 -2.13 -1.84 6.37
N LEU A 107 -1.04 -1.86 5.61
CA LEU A 107 0.08 -0.92 5.75
C LEU A 107 -0.07 0.34 4.87
N GLY A 108 -1.23 0.55 4.29
CA GLY A 108 -1.54 1.52 3.25
C GLY A 108 -1.87 0.82 1.93
N ALA A 109 -2.73 -0.19 2.00
CA ALA A 109 -3.04 -1.12 0.93
C ALA A 109 -3.67 -0.43 -0.28
N LYS A 110 -3.20 -0.77 -1.47
CA LYS A 110 -3.94 -0.49 -2.70
C LYS A 110 -5.18 -1.38 -2.74
N LYS A 111 -6.34 -0.79 -3.04
CA LYS A 111 -7.63 -1.49 -3.09
C LYS A 111 -7.60 -2.77 -3.92
N ASN A 112 -6.87 -2.79 -5.03
CA ASN A 112 -6.75 -3.94 -5.92
C ASN A 112 -6.13 -5.18 -5.26
N ILE A 113 -5.40 -5.05 -4.15
CA ILE A 113 -4.83 -6.20 -3.44
C ILE A 113 -5.98 -7.03 -2.84
N ALA A 114 -6.84 -6.40 -2.03
CA ALA A 114 -8.00 -7.06 -1.47
C ALA A 114 -8.95 -7.56 -2.58
N GLN A 115 -9.19 -6.72 -3.60
CA GLN A 115 -10.01 -7.06 -4.74
C GLN A 115 -9.55 -8.33 -5.46
N SER A 116 -8.26 -8.47 -5.69
CA SER A 116 -7.69 -9.65 -6.34
C SER A 116 -7.89 -10.95 -5.54
N LEU A 117 -7.93 -10.87 -4.20
CA LEU A 117 -8.22 -12.01 -3.34
C LEU A 117 -9.71 -12.37 -3.38
N ILE A 118 -10.59 -11.37 -3.32
CA ILE A 118 -12.05 -11.54 -3.40
C ILE A 118 -12.46 -12.15 -4.74
N GLU A 119 -11.87 -11.70 -5.84
CA GLU A 119 -12.13 -12.24 -7.18
C GLU A 119 -11.76 -13.71 -7.32
N ARG A 120 -10.84 -14.20 -6.49
CA ARG A 120 -10.47 -15.61 -6.39
C ARG A 120 -11.35 -16.40 -5.42
N GLY A 121 -12.33 -15.76 -4.78
CA GLY A 121 -13.27 -16.41 -3.88
C GLY A 121 -12.85 -16.40 -2.40
N CYS A 122 -11.79 -15.67 -2.03
CA CYS A 122 -11.37 -15.57 -0.63
C CYS A 122 -12.28 -14.63 0.16
N GLU A 123 -12.59 -14.98 1.40
CA GLU A 123 -13.05 -14.04 2.42
C GLU A 123 -11.82 -13.27 2.94
N VAL A 124 -11.85 -11.95 2.88
CA VAL A 124 -10.72 -11.12 3.28
C VAL A 124 -11.08 -10.27 4.49
N THR A 125 -10.41 -10.49 5.62
CA THR A 125 -10.49 -9.59 6.76
C THR A 125 -9.33 -8.61 6.71
N VAL A 126 -9.63 -7.32 6.57
CA VAL A 126 -8.64 -6.24 6.55
C VAL A 126 -8.44 -5.74 7.96
N TYR A 127 -7.20 -5.74 8.43
CA TYR A 127 -6.81 -5.30 9.78
C TYR A 127 -6.00 -4.01 9.74
N PRO A 128 -6.20 -3.09 10.71
CA PRO A 128 -5.29 -1.98 10.92
C PRO A 128 -3.84 -2.41 11.12
N CYS A 129 -2.91 -1.57 10.73
CA CYS A 129 -1.47 -1.86 10.79
C CYS A 129 -0.93 -2.14 12.20
N ASP A 130 -1.62 -1.66 13.23
CA ASP A 130 -1.25 -1.82 14.64
C ASP A 130 -2.00 -2.96 15.36
N THR A 131 -2.71 -3.80 14.60
CA THR A 131 -3.40 -4.98 15.14
C THR A 131 -2.38 -5.99 15.66
N LYS A 132 -2.68 -6.56 16.83
CA LYS A 132 -1.81 -7.58 17.43
C LYS A 132 -1.87 -8.89 16.66
N ALA A 133 -0.72 -9.53 16.49
CA ALA A 133 -0.62 -10.83 15.81
C ALA A 133 -1.58 -11.86 16.42
N GLU A 134 -1.68 -11.90 17.75
CA GLU A 134 -2.57 -12.79 18.48
C GLU A 134 -4.04 -12.63 18.09
N ASP A 135 -4.51 -11.40 17.85
CA ASP A 135 -5.90 -11.14 17.49
C ASP A 135 -6.18 -11.56 16.05
N ILE A 136 -5.21 -11.41 15.15
CA ILE A 136 -5.27 -11.94 13.79
C ILE A 136 -5.32 -13.47 13.80
N LEU A 137 -4.41 -14.11 14.53
CA LEU A 137 -4.28 -15.56 14.58
C LEU A 137 -5.49 -16.26 15.24
N LYS A 138 -6.16 -15.62 16.19
CA LYS A 138 -7.42 -16.11 16.80
C LYS A 138 -8.53 -16.35 15.77
N THR A 139 -8.49 -15.68 14.61
CA THR A 139 -9.48 -15.86 13.55
C THR A 139 -9.20 -17.07 12.65
N ASN A 140 -8.10 -17.79 12.91
CA ASN A 140 -7.64 -18.96 12.15
C ASN A 140 -7.61 -18.69 10.63
N PRO A 141 -6.85 -17.69 10.14
CA PRO A 141 -6.75 -17.43 8.71
C PRO A 141 -5.99 -18.56 7.99
N ASP A 142 -6.41 -18.88 6.76
CA ASP A 142 -5.70 -19.81 5.88
C ASP A 142 -4.41 -19.18 5.30
N GLY A 143 -4.33 -17.87 5.29
CA GLY A 143 -3.17 -17.12 4.82
C GLY A 143 -3.18 -15.67 5.30
N ILE A 144 -2.00 -15.08 5.32
CA ILE A 144 -1.79 -13.67 5.71
C ILE A 144 -1.24 -12.91 4.52
N MET A 145 -1.82 -11.74 4.25
CA MET A 145 -1.36 -10.80 3.25
C MET A 145 -0.80 -9.55 3.93
N LEU A 146 0.49 -9.27 3.75
CA LEU A 146 1.09 -8.01 4.15
C LEU A 146 1.06 -7.06 2.96
N SER A 147 0.31 -5.97 3.07
CA SER A 147 0.09 -5.08 1.94
C SER A 147 1.31 -4.22 1.61
N ASN A 148 1.28 -3.57 0.46
CA ASN A 148 2.15 -2.44 0.19
C ASN A 148 1.84 -1.30 1.18
N GLY A 149 2.77 -0.34 1.26
CA GLY A 149 2.56 0.86 2.06
C GLY A 149 3.57 1.95 1.74
N PRO A 150 3.34 3.17 2.23
CA PRO A 150 4.27 4.30 2.11
C PRO A 150 5.30 4.32 3.24
N GLY A 151 6.37 5.09 3.04
CA GLY A 151 7.34 5.43 4.07
C GLY A 151 8.51 4.45 4.21
N ASP A 152 9.30 4.65 5.27
CA ASP A 152 10.46 3.82 5.57
C ASP A 152 10.06 2.69 6.53
N PRO A 153 10.36 1.41 6.21
CA PRO A 153 10.12 0.28 7.10
C PRO A 153 10.69 0.49 8.52
N LYS A 154 11.84 1.13 8.64
CA LYS A 154 12.52 1.37 9.91
C LYS A 154 11.73 2.21 10.91
N GLU A 155 10.76 3.00 10.43
CA GLU A 155 9.88 3.78 11.31
C GLU A 155 8.79 2.93 11.99
N ASN A 156 8.57 1.70 11.50
CA ASN A 156 7.45 0.85 11.89
C ASN A 156 7.86 -0.28 12.85
N VAL A 157 8.74 0.00 13.81
CA VAL A 157 9.34 -1.01 14.71
C VAL A 157 8.30 -1.87 15.43
N GLU A 158 7.20 -1.28 15.91
CA GLU A 158 6.15 -2.02 16.62
C GLU A 158 5.36 -2.93 15.66
N ILE A 159 5.10 -2.47 14.45
CA ILE A 159 4.44 -3.28 13.41
C ILE A 159 5.35 -4.45 13.02
N ILE A 160 6.65 -4.22 12.86
CA ILE A 160 7.64 -5.26 12.55
C ILE A 160 7.65 -6.36 13.62
N LYS A 161 7.53 -6.00 14.91
CA LYS A 161 7.44 -6.97 16.00
C LYS A 161 6.21 -7.87 15.87
N GLU A 162 5.06 -7.31 15.52
CA GLU A 162 3.84 -8.10 15.32
C GLU A 162 3.94 -8.98 14.06
N ILE A 163 4.50 -8.45 12.96
CA ILE A 163 4.75 -9.22 11.72
C ILE A 163 5.67 -10.41 12.01
N ARG A 164 6.70 -10.24 12.85
CA ARG A 164 7.57 -11.34 13.26
C ARG A 164 6.80 -12.48 13.93
N LYS A 165 5.87 -12.16 14.85
CA LYS A 165 5.01 -13.17 15.48
C LYS A 165 4.12 -13.89 14.47
N LEU A 166 3.57 -13.14 13.48
CA LEU A 166 2.81 -13.73 12.38
C LEU A 166 3.67 -14.69 11.56
N TYR A 167 4.91 -14.31 11.26
CA TYR A 167 5.86 -15.16 10.53
C TYR A 167 6.18 -16.46 11.29
N GLU A 168 6.32 -16.39 12.61
CA GLU A 168 6.61 -17.55 13.48
C GLU A 168 5.38 -18.47 13.68
N SER A 169 4.18 -18.06 13.24
CA SER A 169 2.94 -18.83 13.40
C SER A 169 2.77 -20.00 12.43
N ASN A 170 3.62 -20.14 11.43
CA ASN A 170 3.52 -21.09 10.32
C ASN A 170 2.28 -20.91 9.40
N VAL A 171 1.49 -19.86 9.57
CA VAL A 171 0.46 -19.51 8.58
C VAL A 171 1.15 -18.94 7.33
N PRO A 172 0.80 -19.40 6.11
CA PRO A 172 1.41 -18.90 4.88
C PRO A 172 1.28 -17.37 4.77
N ILE A 173 2.38 -16.69 4.47
CA ILE A 173 2.42 -15.24 4.30
C ILE A 173 2.81 -14.88 2.88
N PHE A 174 2.06 -13.95 2.29
CA PHE A 174 2.45 -13.27 1.06
C PHE A 174 2.58 -11.76 1.33
N ALA A 175 3.65 -11.16 0.82
CA ALA A 175 3.97 -9.77 1.12
C ALA A 175 4.29 -8.97 -0.14
N ILE A 176 3.89 -7.70 -0.17
CA ILE A 176 4.10 -6.80 -1.30
C ILE A 176 4.81 -5.52 -0.83
N CYS A 177 5.91 -5.15 -1.50
CA CYS A 177 6.61 -3.88 -1.32
C CYS A 177 6.99 -3.65 0.15
N LEU A 178 6.36 -2.68 0.84
CA LEU A 178 6.64 -2.38 2.25
C LEU A 178 6.43 -3.60 3.17
N GLY A 179 5.45 -4.44 2.86
CA GLY A 179 5.18 -5.65 3.63
C GLY A 179 6.27 -6.72 3.52
N HIS A 180 7.07 -6.68 2.45
CA HIS A 180 8.18 -7.61 2.22
C HIS A 180 9.37 -7.26 3.11
#